data_11758b4201143fb6d308b8fec207df62
#
_entry.id   11758b4201143fb6d308b8fec207df62
#
_cell.length_a   1.000
_cell.length_b   1.000
_cell.length_c   1.000
_cell.angle_alpha   90.00
_cell.angle_beta   90.00
_cell.angle_gamma   90.00
#
_symmetry.space_group_name_H-M   'P 1'
#
loop_
_entity.id
_entity.type
_entity.pdbx_description
1 polymer ?
#
loop_
_entity_poly.entity_id
_entity_poly.type
_entity_poly.pdbx_seq_one_letter_code
_entity_poly.pdbx_strand_id
1 'polypeptide(L)'
;MSTLTQVMTSMEPGVDVGIPDTWTQGRTAYGGLTAALAVAAVLRSSDAPLPTLRAAQFAFTAPAVGKLGMEVARLRQGRTATSFSVTSRSGDDVAAQSNLIFAGARPSSVDHTFVKRPDVPAPNDCPSFDELGGPRPAFTANFDLRPAGGALPFSQAGVPEFAAWVRHRGADGVDPAVALIALGDSLPPAAITVFTEPAPISSMTWSVNICSDTIPDPAGWFLLRSSSIAAADGYSCQKMEAWDEAGNLVMLGSQTVAIFC
;
A
#
# COMPACT_ATOMS: atom_id res chain seq x y z
N MET A 1 -8.22 -9.31 -16.90
CA MET A 1 -7.66 -8.50 -15.80
C MET A 1 -7.89 -9.28 -14.52
N SER A 2 -6.87 -9.54 -13.73
CA SER A 2 -7.02 -10.31 -12.48
C SER A 2 -7.26 -9.34 -11.32
N THR A 3 -8.40 -9.47 -10.64
CA THR A 3 -8.76 -8.63 -9.48
C THR A 3 -7.99 -9.04 -8.23
N LEU A 4 -7.98 -8.19 -7.18
CA LEU A 4 -7.39 -8.54 -5.88
C LEU A 4 -8.07 -9.79 -5.29
N THR A 5 -9.40 -9.88 -5.40
CA THR A 5 -10.17 -11.08 -5.01
C THR A 5 -9.62 -12.34 -5.65
N GLN A 6 -9.39 -12.32 -6.99
CA GLN A 6 -8.88 -13.48 -7.70
C GLN A 6 -7.46 -13.86 -7.25
N VAL A 7 -6.57 -12.87 -7.06
CA VAL A 7 -5.22 -13.14 -6.56
C VAL A 7 -5.28 -13.72 -5.15
N MET A 8 -6.08 -13.14 -4.26
CA MET A 8 -6.22 -13.68 -2.90
C MET A 8 -6.85 -15.09 -2.92
N THR A 9 -7.84 -15.35 -3.76
CA THR A 9 -8.46 -16.67 -3.86
C THR A 9 -7.48 -17.75 -4.34
N SER A 10 -6.50 -17.40 -5.19
CA SER A 10 -5.49 -18.34 -5.68
C SER A 10 -4.39 -18.69 -4.68
N MET A 11 -4.32 -18.02 -3.53
CA MET A 11 -3.33 -18.33 -2.51
C MET A 11 -3.66 -19.64 -1.80
N GLU A 12 -2.74 -20.59 -1.81
CA GLU A 12 -2.80 -21.83 -1.06
C GLU A 12 -1.62 -21.91 -0.07
N PRO A 13 -1.80 -22.48 1.13
CA PRO A 13 -0.71 -22.65 2.10
C PRO A 13 0.45 -23.45 1.51
N GLY A 14 1.67 -22.91 1.60
CA GLY A 14 2.88 -23.57 1.11
C GLY A 14 3.04 -23.61 -0.41
N VAL A 15 2.17 -22.92 -1.16
CA VAL A 15 2.26 -22.80 -2.62
C VAL A 15 2.60 -21.36 -3.01
N ASP A 16 3.54 -21.22 -3.93
CA ASP A 16 3.92 -19.92 -4.47
C ASP A 16 2.78 -19.28 -5.25
N VAL A 17 2.50 -18.01 -4.98
CA VAL A 17 1.46 -17.23 -5.64
C VAL A 17 1.98 -16.68 -6.95
N GLY A 18 1.30 -16.97 -8.05
CA GLY A 18 1.58 -16.36 -9.34
C GLY A 18 1.22 -14.87 -9.36
N ILE A 19 2.15 -14.04 -9.81
CA ILE A 19 1.91 -12.60 -9.96
C ILE A 19 1.32 -12.34 -11.36
N PRO A 20 0.06 -11.88 -11.46
CA PRO A 20 -0.52 -11.56 -12.75
C PRO A 20 0.16 -10.32 -13.37
N ASP A 21 0.30 -10.28 -14.69
CA ASP A 21 0.88 -9.14 -15.42
C ASP A 21 0.17 -7.82 -15.11
N THR A 22 -1.14 -7.88 -14.83
CA THR A 22 -1.94 -6.70 -14.43
C THR A 22 -1.60 -6.17 -13.03
N TRP A 23 -0.73 -6.83 -12.28
CA TRP A 23 -0.27 -6.42 -10.96
C TRP A 23 1.22 -6.08 -10.94
N THR A 24 1.79 -5.70 -12.08
CA THR A 24 3.20 -5.35 -12.18
C THR A 24 3.43 -3.84 -12.27
N GLN A 25 4.60 -3.44 -11.79
CA GLN A 25 5.22 -2.13 -12.00
C GLN A 25 6.52 -2.34 -12.77
N GLY A 26 6.48 -2.10 -14.09
CA GLY A 26 7.53 -2.56 -14.98
C GLY A 26 7.59 -4.10 -14.99
N ARG A 27 8.76 -4.66 -14.66
CA ARG A 27 8.98 -6.12 -14.64
C ARG A 27 8.78 -6.79 -13.27
N THR A 28 8.56 -6.01 -12.22
CA THR A 28 8.41 -6.51 -10.85
C THR A 28 6.95 -6.43 -10.40
N ALA A 29 6.55 -7.26 -9.45
CA ALA A 29 5.26 -7.12 -8.78
C ALA A 29 5.15 -5.72 -8.14
N TYR A 30 3.96 -5.17 -8.16
CA TYR A 30 3.61 -3.96 -7.45
C TYR A 30 3.86 -4.12 -5.93
N GLY A 31 4.51 -3.14 -5.29
CA GLY A 31 4.90 -3.21 -3.87
C GLY A 31 3.71 -3.44 -2.94
N GLY A 32 2.61 -2.72 -3.17
CA GLY A 32 1.38 -2.89 -2.40
C GLY A 32 0.78 -4.29 -2.50
N LEU A 33 0.87 -4.97 -3.65
CA LEU A 33 0.46 -6.36 -3.77
C LEU A 33 1.39 -7.29 -2.96
N THR A 34 2.71 -7.12 -3.09
CA THR A 34 3.70 -7.92 -2.34
C THR A 34 3.45 -7.79 -0.83
N ALA A 35 3.21 -6.58 -0.34
CA ALA A 35 2.88 -6.30 1.05
C ALA A 35 1.54 -6.92 1.48
N ALA A 36 0.50 -6.81 0.64
CA ALA A 36 -0.82 -7.40 0.90
C ALA A 36 -0.78 -8.94 0.98
N LEU A 37 0.01 -9.58 0.09
CA LEU A 37 0.22 -11.02 0.12
C LEU A 37 0.90 -11.47 1.42
N ALA A 38 1.85 -10.70 1.96
CA ALA A 38 2.47 -10.99 3.24
C ALA A 38 1.46 -10.92 4.40
N VAL A 39 0.56 -9.92 4.42
CA VAL A 39 -0.52 -9.83 5.41
C VAL A 39 -1.49 -11.01 5.26
N ALA A 40 -1.91 -11.33 4.04
CA ALA A 40 -2.82 -12.44 3.76
C ALA A 40 -2.23 -13.80 4.17
N ALA A 41 -0.91 -14.00 3.96
CA ALA A 41 -0.22 -15.21 4.37
C ALA A 41 -0.27 -15.41 5.90
N VAL A 42 -0.07 -14.35 6.69
CA VAL A 42 -0.20 -14.40 8.15
C VAL A 42 -1.62 -14.74 8.57
N LEU A 43 -2.63 -14.06 8.00
CA LEU A 43 -4.04 -14.31 8.35
C LEU A 43 -4.44 -15.76 8.06
N ARG A 44 -3.95 -16.36 6.97
CA ARG A 44 -4.24 -17.73 6.57
C ARG A 44 -3.46 -18.79 7.35
N SER A 45 -2.26 -18.46 7.82
CA SER A 45 -1.42 -19.37 8.62
C SER A 45 -1.80 -19.40 10.09
N SER A 46 -2.73 -18.54 10.53
CA SER A 46 -3.12 -18.43 11.93
C SER A 46 -4.26 -19.38 12.27
N ASP A 47 -4.08 -20.18 13.33
CA ASP A 47 -5.07 -21.19 13.79
C ASP A 47 -6.36 -20.55 14.34
N ALA A 48 -6.32 -19.26 14.66
CA ALA A 48 -7.47 -18.50 15.19
C ALA A 48 -7.50 -17.10 14.55
N PRO A 49 -8.69 -16.44 14.51
CA PRO A 49 -8.81 -15.07 14.03
C PRO A 49 -7.84 -14.14 14.77
N LEU A 50 -7.07 -13.37 14.00
CA LEU A 50 -6.21 -12.34 14.54
C LEU A 50 -7.02 -11.04 14.77
N PRO A 51 -6.63 -10.22 15.77
CA PRO A 51 -7.17 -8.87 15.90
C PRO A 51 -6.70 -7.99 14.73
N THR A 52 -7.08 -6.71 14.76
CA THR A 52 -6.72 -5.74 13.73
C THR A 52 -5.21 -5.63 13.54
N LEU A 53 -4.75 -5.57 12.28
CA LEU A 53 -3.38 -5.18 11.95
C LEU A 53 -3.15 -3.74 12.46
N ARG A 54 -2.13 -3.54 13.31
CA ARG A 54 -1.80 -2.21 13.86
C ARG A 54 -0.61 -1.56 13.22
N ALA A 55 0.40 -2.36 12.90
CA ALA A 55 1.59 -1.86 12.26
C ALA A 55 2.19 -2.90 11.33
N ALA A 56 2.77 -2.43 10.25
CA ALA A 56 3.52 -3.22 9.30
C ALA A 56 4.78 -2.48 8.86
N GLN A 57 5.84 -3.23 8.62
CA GLN A 57 7.08 -2.74 8.04
C GLN A 57 7.47 -3.68 6.90
N PHE A 58 7.77 -3.11 5.76
CA PHE A 58 8.17 -3.83 4.55
C PHE A 58 9.52 -3.28 4.07
N ALA A 59 10.48 -4.18 3.83
CA ALA A 59 11.73 -3.89 3.15
C ALA A 59 11.73 -4.65 1.82
N PHE A 60 11.76 -3.93 0.72
CA PHE A 60 11.81 -4.49 -0.64
C PHE A 60 13.28 -4.63 -1.04
N THR A 61 13.77 -5.85 -1.17
CA THR A 61 15.20 -6.14 -1.28
C THR A 61 15.63 -6.64 -2.65
N ALA A 62 14.69 -7.23 -3.40
CA ALA A 62 14.92 -7.66 -4.78
C ALA A 62 13.61 -7.59 -5.60
N PRO A 63 13.69 -7.60 -6.94
CA PRO A 63 12.50 -7.67 -7.79
C PRO A 63 11.69 -8.94 -7.52
N ALA A 64 10.39 -8.79 -7.30
CA ALA A 64 9.43 -9.89 -7.20
C ALA A 64 8.92 -10.23 -8.61
N VAL A 65 9.33 -11.36 -9.19
CA VAL A 65 9.03 -11.71 -10.58
C VAL A 65 8.37 -13.08 -10.66
N GLY A 66 7.31 -13.19 -11.44
CA GLY A 66 6.63 -14.44 -11.77
C GLY A 66 5.84 -15.03 -10.62
N LYS A 67 6.49 -15.56 -9.59
CA LYS A 67 5.86 -16.17 -8.42
C LYS A 67 6.49 -15.66 -7.13
N LEU A 68 5.69 -15.65 -6.06
CA LEU A 68 6.13 -15.32 -4.70
C LEU A 68 5.77 -16.42 -3.72
N GLY A 69 6.78 -16.98 -3.06
CA GLY A 69 6.63 -17.83 -1.89
C GLY A 69 6.59 -16.97 -0.62
N MET A 70 5.77 -17.38 0.36
CA MET A 70 5.60 -16.67 1.64
C MET A 70 5.98 -17.59 2.80
N GLU A 71 7.08 -17.27 3.47
CA GLU A 71 7.54 -17.95 4.70
C GLU A 71 7.11 -17.13 5.92
N VAL A 72 6.13 -17.63 6.67
CA VAL A 72 5.58 -16.94 7.86
C VAL A 72 6.21 -17.51 9.14
N ALA A 73 6.72 -16.64 9.99
CA ALA A 73 7.19 -17.00 11.33
C ALA A 73 6.50 -16.13 12.39
N ARG A 74 5.86 -16.77 13.36
CA ARG A 74 5.33 -16.08 14.54
C ARG A 74 6.49 -15.77 15.49
N LEU A 75 6.83 -14.49 15.65
CA LEU A 75 7.91 -14.02 16.51
C LEU A 75 7.51 -14.04 17.98
N ARG A 76 6.29 -13.61 18.27
CA ARG A 76 5.77 -13.53 19.63
C ARG A 76 4.25 -13.57 19.63
N GLN A 77 3.67 -14.27 20.59
CA GLN A 77 2.27 -14.18 20.97
C GLN A 77 2.17 -13.69 22.40
N GLY A 78 1.67 -12.48 22.58
CA GLY A 78 1.34 -11.91 23.89
C GLY A 78 -0.15 -12.02 24.18
N ARG A 79 -0.56 -11.51 25.34
CA ARG A 79 -1.98 -11.50 25.71
C ARG A 79 -2.84 -10.59 24.81
N THR A 80 -2.29 -9.49 24.32
CA THR A 80 -3.03 -8.46 23.57
C THR A 80 -2.46 -8.16 22.21
N ALA A 81 -1.28 -8.68 21.87
CA ALA A 81 -0.61 -8.45 20.60
C ALA A 81 0.15 -9.68 20.14
N THR A 82 0.16 -9.91 18.85
CA THR A 82 0.93 -10.97 18.19
C THR A 82 1.78 -10.36 17.09
N SER A 83 3.05 -10.77 17.01
CA SER A 83 3.99 -10.29 16.02
C SER A 83 4.44 -11.43 15.11
N PHE A 84 4.54 -11.13 13.82
CA PHE A 84 5.00 -12.04 12.78
C PHE A 84 6.10 -11.41 11.93
N SER A 85 6.99 -12.25 11.41
CA SER A 85 7.80 -11.91 10.24
C SER A 85 7.34 -12.72 9.03
N VAL A 86 7.46 -12.13 7.85
CA VAL A 86 7.22 -12.81 6.58
C VAL A 86 8.40 -12.56 5.66
N THR A 87 9.01 -13.64 5.16
CA THR A 87 10.00 -13.58 4.10
C THR A 87 9.30 -13.92 2.79
N SER A 88 9.25 -12.96 1.86
CA SER A 88 8.70 -13.15 0.52
C SER A 88 9.84 -13.48 -0.44
N ARG A 89 9.76 -14.65 -1.11
CA ARG A 89 10.81 -15.11 -2.04
C ARG A 89 10.33 -15.12 -3.48
N SER A 90 11.21 -14.72 -4.38
CA SER A 90 11.04 -14.88 -5.82
C SER A 90 12.20 -15.73 -6.35
N GLY A 91 11.99 -17.02 -6.55
CA GLY A 91 13.06 -18.00 -6.73
C GLY A 91 13.95 -18.06 -5.49
N ASP A 92 15.27 -17.92 -5.69
CA ASP A 92 16.26 -17.97 -4.59
C ASP A 92 16.41 -16.62 -3.87
N ASP A 93 15.90 -15.52 -4.45
CA ASP A 93 16.04 -14.18 -3.91
C ASP A 93 14.99 -13.88 -2.83
N VAL A 94 15.39 -13.16 -1.79
CA VAL A 94 14.46 -12.52 -0.86
C VAL A 94 13.95 -11.24 -1.53
N ALA A 95 12.72 -11.26 -2.01
CA ALA A 95 12.09 -10.11 -2.66
C ALA A 95 11.62 -9.06 -1.66
N ALA A 96 11.09 -9.50 -0.51
CA ALA A 96 10.73 -8.61 0.58
C ALA A 96 10.84 -9.29 1.95
N GLN A 97 11.16 -8.48 2.97
CA GLN A 97 11.10 -8.86 4.37
C GLN A 97 10.05 -8.00 5.07
N SER A 98 9.13 -8.63 5.81
CA SER A 98 8.03 -7.92 6.48
C SER A 98 7.97 -8.24 7.96
N ASN A 99 7.60 -7.23 8.78
CA ASN A 99 7.25 -7.39 10.18
C ASN A 99 5.83 -6.86 10.40
N LEU A 100 4.95 -7.68 10.97
CA LEU A 100 3.53 -7.39 11.13
C LEU A 100 3.13 -7.52 12.61
N ILE A 101 2.35 -6.55 13.11
CA ILE A 101 1.85 -6.53 14.49
C ILE A 101 0.34 -6.44 14.46
N PHE A 102 -0.30 -7.46 15.03
CA PHE A 102 -1.75 -7.54 15.23
C PHE A 102 -2.08 -7.31 16.69
N ALA A 103 -3.03 -6.40 16.99
CA ALA A 103 -3.47 -6.13 18.34
C ALA A 103 -4.88 -5.54 18.35
N GLY A 104 -5.73 -5.99 19.27
CA GLY A 104 -7.07 -5.45 19.47
C GLY A 104 -7.07 -4.09 20.16
N ALA A 105 -8.21 -3.40 20.06
CA ALA A 105 -8.48 -2.19 20.80
C ALA A 105 -8.41 -2.46 22.33
N ARG A 106 -8.05 -1.44 23.09
CA ARG A 106 -7.99 -1.46 24.54
C ARG A 106 -8.44 -0.12 25.11
N PRO A 107 -9.00 -0.09 26.32
CA PRO A 107 -9.37 1.17 26.97
C PRO A 107 -8.15 2.12 27.05
N SER A 108 -8.37 3.38 26.70
CA SER A 108 -7.37 4.44 26.78
C SER A 108 -8.05 5.76 27.16
N SER A 109 -7.37 6.56 27.96
CA SER A 109 -7.74 7.95 28.21
C SER A 109 -7.15 8.92 27.19
N VAL A 110 -6.35 8.42 26.24
CA VAL A 110 -5.72 9.20 25.17
C VAL A 110 -6.44 8.91 23.88
N ASP A 111 -7.05 9.95 23.32
CA ASP A 111 -7.71 9.94 22.01
C ASP A 111 -7.54 11.29 21.34
N HIS A 112 -6.75 11.33 20.26
CA HIS A 112 -6.56 12.54 19.45
C HIS A 112 -6.02 12.20 18.08
N THR A 113 -6.29 13.08 17.10
CA THR A 113 -5.61 13.12 15.81
C THR A 113 -5.30 14.57 15.42
N PHE A 114 -4.05 14.85 15.06
CA PHE A 114 -3.62 16.16 14.55
C PHE A 114 -3.40 16.15 13.04
N VAL A 115 -3.53 15.01 12.40
CA VAL A 115 -3.42 14.88 10.94
C VAL A 115 -4.73 15.32 10.31
N LYS A 116 -4.67 16.43 9.58
CA LYS A 116 -5.85 17.00 8.93
C LYS A 116 -6.01 16.42 7.53
N ARG A 117 -7.23 15.93 7.27
CA ARG A 117 -7.64 15.56 5.92
C ARG A 117 -7.57 16.80 5.02
N PRO A 118 -7.01 16.69 3.81
CA PRO A 118 -7.06 17.79 2.84
C PRO A 118 -8.52 18.11 2.46
N ASP A 119 -8.77 19.40 2.24
CA ASP A 119 -10.05 19.87 1.69
C ASP A 119 -9.98 19.69 0.17
N VAL A 120 -10.69 18.68 -0.34
CA VAL A 120 -10.68 18.29 -1.75
C VAL A 120 -12.11 18.01 -2.21
N PRO A 121 -12.42 18.14 -3.52
CA PRO A 121 -13.71 17.76 -4.06
C PRO A 121 -14.07 16.30 -3.77
N ALA A 122 -15.38 15.98 -3.82
CA ALA A 122 -15.85 14.60 -3.69
C ALA A 122 -15.35 13.72 -4.86
N PRO A 123 -15.22 12.40 -4.66
CA PRO A 123 -14.65 11.53 -5.69
C PRO A 123 -15.39 11.62 -7.05
N ASN A 124 -16.70 11.85 -7.04
CA ASN A 124 -17.48 11.97 -8.27
C ASN A 124 -17.28 13.31 -9.00
N ASP A 125 -16.74 14.31 -8.32
CA ASP A 125 -16.43 15.63 -8.89
C ASP A 125 -14.98 15.71 -9.39
N CYS A 126 -14.18 14.66 -9.19
CA CYS A 126 -12.81 14.57 -9.66
C CYS A 126 -12.73 13.78 -10.98
N PRO A 127 -11.87 14.19 -11.94
CA PRO A 127 -11.66 13.44 -13.18
C PRO A 127 -11.07 12.07 -12.90
N SER A 128 -11.41 11.07 -13.71
CA SER A 128 -10.74 9.79 -13.64
C SER A 128 -9.29 9.91 -14.13
N PHE A 129 -8.37 9.26 -13.43
CA PHE A 129 -6.98 9.17 -13.89
C PHE A 129 -6.87 8.48 -15.25
N ASP A 130 -7.83 7.60 -15.58
CA ASP A 130 -7.92 6.95 -16.90
C ASP A 130 -8.18 7.95 -18.04
N GLU A 131 -8.84 9.07 -17.76
CA GLU A 131 -9.15 10.13 -18.72
C GLU A 131 -7.96 11.06 -19.01
N LEU A 132 -7.00 11.13 -18.10
CA LEU A 132 -5.85 12.02 -18.23
C LEU A 132 -4.80 11.53 -19.26
N GLY A 133 -4.89 10.26 -19.66
CA GLY A 133 -3.98 9.67 -20.64
C GLY A 133 -2.53 9.50 -20.11
N GLY A 134 -1.62 9.06 -21.01
CA GLY A 134 -0.21 8.86 -20.72
C GLY A 134 0.15 7.43 -20.25
N PRO A 135 1.43 7.08 -20.27
CA PRO A 135 1.91 5.76 -19.86
C PRO A 135 1.73 5.57 -18.34
N ARG A 136 1.25 4.38 -17.96
CA ARG A 136 1.01 4.02 -16.57
C ARG A 136 1.48 2.61 -16.27
N PRO A 137 1.94 2.32 -15.03
CA PRO A 137 2.20 0.95 -14.61
C PRO A 137 0.95 0.07 -14.69
N ALA A 138 1.11 -1.19 -15.05
CA ALA A 138 -0.01 -2.11 -15.26
C ALA A 138 -0.91 -2.25 -14.02
N PHE A 139 -0.34 -2.20 -12.81
CA PHE A 139 -1.08 -2.35 -11.55
C PHE A 139 -2.17 -1.28 -11.37
N THR A 140 -2.00 -0.08 -11.93
CA THR A 140 -2.97 1.01 -11.77
C THR A 140 -4.36 0.67 -12.33
N ALA A 141 -4.42 -0.25 -13.28
CA ALA A 141 -5.69 -0.73 -13.85
C ALA A 141 -6.60 -1.43 -12.80
N ASN A 142 -6.05 -1.87 -11.67
CA ASN A 142 -6.82 -2.51 -10.59
C ASN A 142 -7.51 -1.52 -9.65
N PHE A 143 -7.27 -0.22 -9.85
CA PHE A 143 -7.83 0.85 -9.03
C PHE A 143 -8.63 1.84 -9.87
N ASP A 144 -9.72 2.37 -9.32
CA ASP A 144 -10.32 3.62 -9.77
C ASP A 144 -9.60 4.74 -9.00
N LEU A 145 -8.79 5.52 -9.69
CA LEU A 145 -7.97 6.59 -9.11
C LEU A 145 -8.41 7.92 -9.70
N ARG A 146 -8.64 8.91 -8.83
CA ARG A 146 -9.12 10.24 -9.19
C ARG A 146 -8.28 11.31 -8.52
N PRO A 147 -7.38 12.00 -9.24
CA PRO A 147 -6.62 13.12 -8.70
C PRO A 147 -7.54 14.14 -8.07
N ALA A 148 -7.25 14.52 -6.82
CA ALA A 148 -8.10 15.39 -6.03
C ALA A 148 -7.34 16.60 -5.46
N GLY A 149 -6.00 16.57 -5.41
CA GLY A 149 -5.20 17.67 -4.89
C GLY A 149 -3.71 17.46 -5.08
N GLY A 150 -2.93 18.49 -4.75
CA GLY A 150 -1.51 18.51 -5.00
C GLY A 150 -1.17 18.67 -6.48
N ALA A 151 -0.09 18.06 -6.94
CA ALA A 151 0.41 18.18 -8.29
C ALA A 151 0.48 16.81 -9.00
N LEU A 152 0.22 16.80 -10.29
CA LEU A 152 0.35 15.57 -11.08
C LEU A 152 1.82 15.17 -11.27
N PRO A 153 2.13 13.88 -11.52
CA PRO A 153 3.45 13.44 -11.90
C PRO A 153 4.02 14.26 -13.07
N PHE A 154 5.32 14.55 -13.03
CA PHE A 154 6.06 15.27 -14.09
C PHE A 154 5.56 16.70 -14.36
N SER A 155 4.96 17.36 -13.38
CA SER A 155 4.41 18.72 -13.52
C SER A 155 5.37 19.82 -13.11
N GLN A 156 6.61 19.49 -12.70
CA GLN A 156 7.62 20.45 -12.20
C GLN A 156 7.10 21.26 -11.01
N ALA A 157 6.37 20.62 -10.13
CA ALA A 157 5.71 21.27 -9.01
C ALA A 157 6.71 21.87 -8.03
N GLY A 158 6.35 23.02 -7.45
CA GLY A 158 7.14 23.62 -6.37
C GLY A 158 6.96 22.93 -5.01
N VAL A 159 5.85 22.19 -4.82
CA VAL A 159 5.56 21.41 -3.62
C VAL A 159 5.32 19.95 -4.03
N PRO A 160 6.16 19.01 -3.58
CA PRO A 160 6.06 17.61 -3.95
C PRO A 160 4.97 16.91 -3.13
N GLU A 161 3.72 17.12 -3.50
CA GLU A 161 2.54 16.50 -2.89
C GLU A 161 1.57 16.05 -3.98
N PHE A 162 0.95 14.89 -3.78
CA PHE A 162 -0.11 14.36 -4.61
C PHE A 162 -1.20 13.73 -3.74
N ALA A 163 -2.45 14.08 -4.00
CA ALA A 163 -3.61 13.49 -3.34
C ALA A 163 -4.61 12.99 -4.38
N ALA A 164 -5.19 11.82 -4.12
CA ALA A 164 -6.20 11.25 -4.96
C ALA A 164 -7.19 10.39 -4.17
N TRP A 165 -8.41 10.33 -4.64
CA TRP A 165 -9.35 9.32 -4.26
C TRP A 165 -9.01 8.01 -4.98
N VAL A 166 -9.02 6.93 -4.22
CA VAL A 166 -8.70 5.59 -4.73
C VAL A 166 -9.69 4.58 -4.16
N ARG A 167 -10.14 3.65 -5.01
CA ARG A 167 -10.85 2.44 -4.61
C ARG A 167 -10.42 1.26 -5.46
N HIS A 168 -10.58 0.05 -4.94
CA HIS A 168 -10.37 -1.16 -5.73
C HIS A 168 -11.45 -1.33 -6.80
N ARG A 169 -11.06 -1.88 -7.96
CA ARG A 169 -12.00 -2.34 -9.00
C ARG A 169 -12.48 -3.79 -8.78
N GLY A 170 -11.97 -4.47 -7.78
CA GLY A 170 -12.37 -5.85 -7.45
C GLY A 170 -11.60 -6.35 -6.23
N ALA A 171 -12.19 -6.12 -5.05
CA ALA A 171 -11.68 -6.59 -3.76
C ALA A 171 -12.80 -7.23 -2.91
N ASP A 172 -13.88 -7.70 -3.57
CA ASP A 172 -15.02 -8.30 -2.87
C ASP A 172 -14.59 -9.53 -2.08
N GLY A 173 -14.93 -9.55 -0.78
CA GLY A 173 -14.59 -10.65 0.12
C GLY A 173 -13.13 -10.73 0.53
N VAL A 174 -12.29 -9.77 0.16
CA VAL A 174 -10.91 -9.65 0.65
C VAL A 174 -10.93 -9.06 2.05
N ASP A 175 -10.06 -9.57 2.93
CA ASP A 175 -9.88 -8.99 4.26
C ASP A 175 -9.57 -7.48 4.17
N PRO A 176 -10.26 -6.62 4.95
CA PRO A 176 -10.10 -5.17 4.86
C PRO A 176 -8.67 -4.67 5.07
N ALA A 177 -7.87 -5.31 5.94
CA ALA A 177 -6.48 -4.92 6.15
C ALA A 177 -5.62 -5.28 4.94
N VAL A 178 -5.84 -6.43 4.32
CA VAL A 178 -5.16 -6.86 3.08
C VAL A 178 -5.47 -5.87 1.94
N ALA A 179 -6.74 -5.51 1.77
CA ALA A 179 -7.14 -4.58 0.73
C ALA A 179 -6.61 -3.17 0.98
N LEU A 180 -6.63 -2.67 2.22
CA LEU A 180 -6.08 -1.36 2.57
C LEU A 180 -4.57 -1.30 2.32
N ILE A 181 -3.81 -2.35 2.65
CA ILE A 181 -2.37 -2.42 2.34
C ILE A 181 -2.14 -2.43 0.83
N ALA A 182 -2.89 -3.22 0.06
CA ALA A 182 -2.78 -3.20 -1.40
C ALA A 182 -3.09 -1.82 -2.00
N LEU A 183 -4.08 -1.11 -1.47
CA LEU A 183 -4.50 0.21 -1.94
C LEU A 183 -3.55 1.31 -1.46
N GLY A 184 -2.99 1.19 -0.26
CA GLY A 184 -2.21 2.23 0.40
C GLY A 184 -0.92 2.64 -0.33
N ASP A 185 -0.37 1.77 -1.16
CA ASP A 185 0.82 2.03 -1.99
C ASP A 185 0.47 2.48 -3.44
N SER A 186 -0.82 2.71 -3.75
CA SER A 186 -1.28 2.94 -5.14
C SER A 186 -0.90 4.28 -5.73
N LEU A 187 -0.60 5.29 -4.92
CA LEU A 187 -0.12 6.57 -5.42
C LEU A 187 1.34 6.49 -5.85
N PRO A 188 1.70 7.22 -6.91
CA PRO A 188 3.11 7.40 -7.23
C PRO A 188 3.83 8.12 -6.09
N PRO A 189 5.15 7.90 -5.89
CA PRO A 189 5.93 8.68 -4.95
C PRO A 189 5.82 10.18 -5.23
N ALA A 190 5.54 10.97 -4.20
CA ALA A 190 5.29 12.40 -4.36
C ALA A 190 6.47 13.16 -5.00
N ALA A 191 7.70 12.67 -4.86
CA ALA A 191 8.87 13.25 -5.49
C ALA A 191 8.75 13.34 -7.03
N ILE A 192 7.98 12.45 -7.68
CA ILE A 192 7.87 12.51 -9.15
C ILE A 192 7.08 13.72 -9.66
N THR A 193 6.37 14.43 -8.79
CA THR A 193 5.66 15.65 -9.18
C THR A 193 6.62 16.79 -9.53
N VAL A 194 7.85 16.77 -8.99
CA VAL A 194 8.88 17.76 -9.29
C VAL A 194 9.78 17.37 -10.47
N PHE A 195 9.65 16.16 -11.00
CA PHE A 195 10.45 15.70 -12.14
C PHE A 195 10.05 16.44 -13.42
N THR A 196 11.04 16.64 -14.30
CA THR A 196 10.84 17.20 -15.63
C THR A 196 10.55 16.14 -16.68
N GLU A 197 11.00 14.92 -16.42
CA GLU A 197 10.85 13.77 -17.32
C GLU A 197 10.75 12.46 -16.52
N PRO A 198 10.19 11.39 -17.10
CA PRO A 198 10.13 10.10 -16.44
C PRO A 198 11.50 9.55 -16.10
N ALA A 199 11.69 9.13 -14.85
CA ALA A 199 12.88 8.47 -14.37
C ALA A 199 12.52 7.19 -13.61
N PRO A 200 13.37 6.16 -13.57
CA PRO A 200 13.16 5.00 -12.74
C PRO A 200 13.11 5.36 -11.27
N ILE A 201 12.23 4.71 -10.54
CA ILE A 201 12.10 4.82 -9.10
C ILE A 201 11.90 3.43 -8.49
N SER A 202 12.32 3.25 -7.24
CA SER A 202 12.15 1.99 -6.53
C SER A 202 11.89 2.24 -5.04
N SER A 203 10.76 1.76 -4.52
CA SER A 203 10.52 1.75 -3.08
C SER A 203 11.49 0.79 -2.40
N MET A 204 12.18 1.26 -1.37
CA MET A 204 13.13 0.46 -0.58
C MET A 204 12.47 -0.05 0.71
N THR A 205 11.78 0.85 1.41
CA THR A 205 11.08 0.52 2.65
C THR A 205 9.72 1.17 2.69
N TRP A 206 8.78 0.52 3.38
CA TRP A 206 7.48 1.08 3.68
C TRP A 206 7.07 0.71 5.11
N SER A 207 6.78 1.72 5.93
CA SER A 207 6.24 1.55 7.28
C SER A 207 4.80 2.03 7.29
N VAL A 208 3.91 1.25 7.91
CA VAL A 208 2.46 1.52 7.98
C VAL A 208 1.97 1.40 9.40
N ASN A 209 1.12 2.34 9.82
CA ASN A 209 0.35 2.28 11.06
C ASN A 209 -1.14 2.38 10.71
N ILE A 210 -1.93 1.42 11.16
CA ILE A 210 -3.38 1.44 11.03
C ILE A 210 -3.97 2.19 12.23
N CYS A 211 -4.62 3.30 11.95
CA CYS A 211 -5.10 4.27 12.95
C CYS A 211 -6.51 3.94 13.47
N SER A 212 -7.25 3.06 12.78
CA SER A 212 -8.60 2.66 13.14
C SER A 212 -8.66 1.18 13.52
N ASP A 213 -9.50 0.83 14.49
CA ASP A 213 -9.78 -0.59 14.82
C ASP A 213 -10.72 -1.23 13.80
N THR A 214 -11.54 -0.42 13.16
CA THR A 214 -12.44 -0.84 12.07
C THR A 214 -11.93 -0.25 10.76
N ILE A 215 -11.50 -1.10 9.85
CA ILE A 215 -11.12 -0.70 8.49
C ILE A 215 -12.40 -0.73 7.64
N PRO A 216 -12.71 0.36 6.92
CA PRO A 216 -13.90 0.42 6.06
C PRO A 216 -13.89 -0.62 4.94
N ASP A 217 -15.06 -0.81 4.32
CA ASP A 217 -15.23 -1.69 3.16
C ASP A 217 -14.21 -1.36 2.06
N PRO A 218 -13.41 -2.34 1.61
CA PRO A 218 -12.43 -2.12 0.56
C PRO A 218 -13.02 -1.70 -0.80
N ALA A 219 -14.32 -1.86 -1.03
CA ALA A 219 -15.01 -1.33 -2.21
C ALA A 219 -15.30 0.18 -2.12
N GLY A 220 -15.20 0.78 -0.93
CA GLY A 220 -15.37 2.22 -0.69
C GLY A 220 -14.21 3.07 -1.20
N TRP A 221 -14.43 4.38 -1.23
CA TRP A 221 -13.39 5.34 -1.56
C TRP A 221 -12.48 5.62 -0.37
N PHE A 222 -11.19 5.74 -0.64
CA PHE A 222 -10.18 6.24 0.29
C PHE A 222 -9.49 7.46 -0.32
N LEU A 223 -9.36 8.52 0.45
CA LEU A 223 -8.51 9.65 0.07
C LEU A 223 -7.09 9.35 0.51
N LEU A 224 -6.18 9.20 -0.44
CA LEU A 224 -4.76 9.06 -0.18
C LEU A 224 -4.04 10.38 -0.42
N ARG A 225 -3.02 10.65 0.41
CA ARG A 225 -2.05 11.73 0.19
C ARG A 225 -0.64 11.20 0.37
N SER A 226 0.24 11.54 -0.57
CA SER A 226 1.67 11.33 -0.49
C SER A 226 2.38 12.67 -0.56
N SER A 227 3.33 12.92 0.35
CA SER A 227 4.11 14.16 0.41
C SER A 227 5.59 13.81 0.57
N SER A 228 6.45 14.27 -0.34
CA SER A 228 7.90 14.13 -0.19
C SER A 228 8.40 15.14 0.84
N ILE A 229 8.97 14.65 1.93
CA ILE A 229 9.46 15.49 3.04
C ILE A 229 10.87 15.97 2.76
N ALA A 230 11.69 15.11 2.15
CA ALA A 230 13.07 15.39 1.77
C ALA A 230 13.45 14.52 0.57
N ALA A 231 14.24 15.07 -0.33
CA ALA A 231 14.89 14.32 -1.40
C ALA A 231 16.30 14.87 -1.62
N ALA A 232 17.30 13.99 -1.57
CA ALA A 232 18.70 14.28 -1.82
C ALA A 232 19.45 13.00 -2.17
N ASP A 233 20.57 13.13 -2.85
CA ASP A 233 21.50 12.03 -3.13
C ASP A 233 20.86 10.79 -3.79
N GLY A 234 19.81 11.01 -4.61
CA GLY A 234 19.09 9.93 -5.28
C GLY A 234 18.05 9.21 -4.42
N TYR A 235 17.67 9.78 -3.28
CA TYR A 235 16.65 9.21 -2.39
C TYR A 235 15.59 10.23 -2.01
N SER A 236 14.36 9.76 -1.84
CA SER A 236 13.24 10.54 -1.28
C SER A 236 12.68 9.86 -0.05
N CYS A 237 12.41 10.65 0.98
CA CYS A 237 11.62 10.26 2.14
C CYS A 237 10.23 10.87 2.00
N GLN A 238 9.19 10.04 2.05
CA GLN A 238 7.83 10.52 1.92
C GLN A 238 6.93 10.07 3.07
N LYS A 239 5.95 10.91 3.35
CA LYS A 239 4.83 10.64 4.25
C LYS A 239 3.63 10.21 3.42
N MET A 240 2.87 9.26 3.94
CA MET A 240 1.67 8.72 3.30
C MET A 240 0.53 8.73 4.30
N GLU A 241 -0.63 9.12 3.87
CA GLU A 241 -1.82 9.23 4.69
C GLU A 241 -3.04 8.73 3.94
N ALA A 242 -3.96 8.07 4.64
CA ALA A 242 -5.22 7.62 4.07
C ALA A 242 -6.38 7.91 5.01
N TRP A 243 -7.46 8.43 4.44
CA TRP A 243 -8.75 8.65 5.11
C TRP A 243 -9.83 7.88 4.38
N ASP A 244 -10.84 7.45 5.14
CA ASP A 244 -12.06 6.95 4.55
C ASP A 244 -12.92 8.09 3.96
N GLU A 245 -14.01 7.74 3.30
CA GLU A 245 -14.92 8.71 2.68
C GLU A 245 -15.58 9.62 3.72
N ALA A 246 -15.80 9.13 4.94
CA ALA A 246 -16.34 9.92 6.06
C ALA A 246 -15.32 10.91 6.64
N GLY A 247 -14.03 10.80 6.27
CA GLY A 247 -12.95 11.68 6.73
C GLY A 247 -12.18 11.18 7.93
N ASN A 248 -12.41 9.94 8.37
CA ASN A 248 -11.63 9.34 9.45
C ASN A 248 -10.25 8.91 8.94
N LEU A 249 -9.21 9.21 9.71
CA LEU A 249 -7.86 8.75 9.43
C LEU A 249 -7.76 7.25 9.65
N VAL A 250 -7.45 6.48 8.59
CA VAL A 250 -7.35 5.01 8.66
C VAL A 250 -5.92 4.51 8.61
N MET A 251 -5.00 5.24 7.94
CA MET A 251 -3.63 4.80 7.80
C MET A 251 -2.65 5.98 7.79
N LEU A 252 -1.52 5.79 8.47
CA LEU A 252 -0.32 6.61 8.33
C LEU A 252 0.84 5.74 7.86
N GLY A 253 1.65 6.27 6.97
CA GLY A 253 2.82 5.57 6.46
C GLY A 253 3.98 6.48 6.14
N SER A 254 5.14 5.86 5.95
CA SER A 254 6.33 6.50 5.40
C SER A 254 7.08 5.54 4.49
N GLN A 255 7.67 6.09 3.43
CA GLN A 255 8.51 5.31 2.50
C GLN A 255 9.86 5.99 2.29
N THR A 256 10.89 5.16 2.06
CA THR A 256 12.13 5.57 1.41
C THR A 256 12.11 5.04 -0.02
N VAL A 257 12.31 5.95 -0.97
CA VAL A 257 12.27 5.66 -2.41
C VAL A 257 13.60 6.05 -3.05
N ALA A 258 14.23 5.12 -3.77
CA ALA A 258 15.38 5.43 -4.62
C ALA A 258 14.90 6.07 -5.92
N ILE A 259 15.61 7.11 -6.36
CA ILE A 259 15.33 7.92 -7.54
C ILE A 259 16.57 7.87 -8.44
N PHE A 260 16.37 7.59 -9.72
CA PHE A 260 17.45 7.41 -10.69
C PHE A 260 17.36 8.49 -11.79
N CYS A 261 17.32 9.76 -11.40
CA CYS A 261 17.33 10.93 -12.30
C CYS A 261 18.54 11.83 -12.08
#